data_3faf116584d42748c80a57ead7d7a4d2
#
_entry.id   3faf116584d42748c80a57ead7d7a4d2
#
_cell.length_a   1.000
_cell.length_b   1.000
_cell.length_c   1.000
_cell.angle_alpha   90.00
_cell.angle_beta   90.00
_cell.angle_gamma   90.00
#
_symmetry.space_group_name_H-M   'P 1'
#
loop_
_entity.id
_entity.type
_entity.pdbx_description
1 polymer ?
#
loop_
_entity_poly.entity_id
_entity_poly.type
_entity_poly.pdbx_seq_one_letter_code
_entity_poly.pdbx_strand_id
1 'polypeptide(L)'
;MEKHQPDEENLVWEEVSTEHIVQDEWIDFRKSAFRFPDGRIFQPYYSYTRRDYVVIVASDEAGRFLCVRQFRQGIREVTTEFPAGAIEGKDGVSPETAALEAARRELREETGYVSDRWRPLLCIPSNATISDNLAWLFVAENCRPDGEQQLDEMELLRVRKHSAREIDEMVRTGAFKQSVHALAWLLARNGLPASP
;
A
#
# COMPACT_ATOMS: atom_id res chain seq x y z
N MET A 1 47.81 -4.16 -12.67
CA MET A 1 46.38 -4.45 -12.49
C MET A 1 45.71 -3.10 -12.31
N GLU A 2 45.18 -2.54 -13.40
CA GLU A 2 44.34 -1.33 -13.29
C GLU A 2 43.09 -1.66 -12.48
N LYS A 3 42.90 -0.97 -11.38
CA LYS A 3 41.64 -1.00 -10.66
C LYS A 3 40.61 -0.30 -11.54
N HIS A 4 39.74 -1.08 -12.17
CA HIS A 4 38.57 -0.55 -12.82
C HIS A 4 37.79 0.20 -11.75
N GLN A 5 37.82 1.56 -11.79
CA GLN A 5 36.90 2.34 -10.97
C GLN A 5 35.50 2.03 -11.51
N PRO A 6 34.56 1.59 -10.66
CA PRO A 6 33.19 1.46 -11.12
C PRO A 6 32.70 2.79 -11.67
N ASP A 7 31.96 2.72 -12.77
CA ASP A 7 31.22 3.86 -13.26
C ASP A 7 30.41 4.43 -12.10
N GLU A 8 30.66 5.70 -11.72
CA GLU A 8 30.03 6.31 -10.54
C GLU A 8 28.48 6.32 -10.66
N GLU A 9 27.94 6.16 -11.87
CA GLU A 9 26.51 6.09 -12.13
C GLU A 9 25.93 4.65 -12.07
N ASN A 10 26.75 3.60 -12.11
CA ASN A 10 26.27 2.23 -12.05
C ASN A 10 26.15 1.75 -10.60
N LEU A 11 24.92 1.80 -10.05
CA LEU A 11 24.57 1.32 -8.73
C LEU A 11 23.73 0.02 -8.76
N VAL A 12 23.54 -0.58 -9.93
CA VAL A 12 22.69 -1.78 -10.09
C VAL A 12 23.45 -3.02 -9.60
N TRP A 13 22.81 -3.79 -8.72
CA TRP A 13 23.31 -5.07 -8.25
C TRP A 13 22.80 -6.20 -9.13
N GLU A 14 23.63 -7.18 -9.38
CA GLU A 14 23.28 -8.41 -10.08
C GLU A 14 22.87 -9.49 -9.07
N GLU A 15 21.68 -10.10 -9.24
CA GLU A 15 21.30 -11.26 -8.44
C GLU A 15 22.13 -12.47 -8.89
N VAL A 16 22.85 -13.09 -7.95
CA VAL A 16 23.72 -14.24 -8.19
C VAL A 16 22.99 -15.54 -7.89
N SER A 17 22.20 -15.55 -6.82
CA SER A 17 21.41 -16.72 -6.43
C SER A 17 20.28 -16.31 -5.51
N THR A 18 19.20 -17.11 -5.53
CA THR A 18 18.04 -16.93 -4.65
C THR A 18 17.57 -18.28 -4.14
N GLU A 19 17.27 -18.32 -2.85
CA GLU A 19 16.67 -19.45 -2.14
C GLU A 19 15.32 -19.00 -1.59
N HIS A 20 14.23 -19.70 -1.96
CA HIS A 20 12.89 -19.48 -1.40
C HIS A 20 12.80 -20.21 -0.06
N ILE A 21 12.69 -19.46 1.05
CA ILE A 21 12.61 -20.02 2.41
C ILE A 21 11.19 -20.42 2.76
N VAL A 22 10.21 -19.55 2.38
CA VAL A 22 8.78 -19.80 2.46
C VAL A 22 8.16 -19.32 1.16
N GLN A 23 7.35 -20.16 0.53
CA GLN A 23 6.63 -19.81 -0.69
C GLN A 23 5.24 -20.43 -0.65
N ASP A 24 4.24 -19.55 -0.50
CA ASP A 24 2.82 -19.91 -0.48
C ASP A 24 1.98 -18.81 -1.17
N GLU A 25 0.66 -18.87 -1.05
CA GLU A 25 -0.24 -17.88 -1.65
C GLU A 25 -0.17 -16.49 -1.00
N TRP A 26 0.40 -16.38 0.21
CA TRP A 26 0.44 -15.17 1.02
C TRP A 26 1.77 -14.43 0.93
N ILE A 27 2.88 -15.18 0.82
CA ILE A 27 4.22 -14.63 0.85
C ILE A 27 5.22 -15.52 0.10
N ASP A 28 6.14 -14.89 -0.60
CA ASP A 28 7.38 -15.53 -1.07
C ASP A 28 8.55 -14.86 -0.34
N PHE A 29 9.05 -15.50 0.73
CA PHE A 29 10.17 -15.02 1.51
C PHE A 29 11.47 -15.66 1.04
N ARG A 30 12.42 -14.82 0.63
CA ARG A 30 13.64 -15.22 -0.07
C ARG A 30 14.89 -14.80 0.67
N LYS A 31 15.95 -15.54 0.44
CA LYS A 31 17.32 -15.24 0.81
C LYS A 31 18.18 -15.23 -0.45
N SER A 32 18.77 -14.10 -0.81
CA SER A 32 19.52 -13.91 -2.05
C SER A 32 20.98 -13.53 -1.80
N ALA A 33 21.82 -13.77 -2.81
CA ALA A 33 23.15 -13.22 -2.92
C ALA A 33 23.19 -12.22 -4.08
N PHE A 34 23.79 -11.06 -3.87
CA PHE A 34 23.95 -10.03 -4.88
C PHE A 34 25.41 -9.66 -5.10
N ARG A 35 25.76 -9.38 -6.35
CA ARG A 35 27.06 -8.84 -6.74
C ARG A 35 26.95 -7.33 -6.96
N PHE A 36 27.78 -6.56 -6.28
CA PHE A 36 27.93 -5.13 -6.52
C PHE A 36 28.69 -4.85 -7.83
N PRO A 37 28.57 -3.65 -8.39
CA PRO A 37 29.34 -3.25 -9.59
C PRO A 37 30.86 -3.38 -9.44
N ASP A 38 31.39 -3.30 -8.22
CA ASP A 38 32.82 -3.48 -7.92
C ASP A 38 33.23 -4.96 -7.77
N GLY A 39 32.30 -5.90 -7.98
CA GLY A 39 32.51 -7.36 -7.94
C GLY A 39 32.38 -7.99 -6.56
N ARG A 40 32.20 -7.22 -5.49
CA ARG A 40 31.96 -7.79 -4.14
C ARG A 40 30.62 -8.49 -4.09
N ILE A 41 30.54 -9.58 -3.33
CA ILE A 41 29.29 -10.30 -3.06
C ILE A 41 28.75 -9.93 -1.69
N PHE A 42 27.49 -9.59 -1.63
CA PHE A 42 26.72 -9.39 -0.39
C PHE A 42 25.69 -10.51 -0.22
N GLN A 43 25.78 -11.22 0.89
CA GLN A 43 24.84 -12.26 1.28
C GLN A 43 24.86 -12.50 2.79
N PRO A 44 23.73 -12.92 3.42
CA PRO A 44 22.41 -13.06 2.82
C PRO A 44 21.70 -11.72 2.73
N TYR A 45 20.93 -11.49 1.67
CA TYR A 45 19.96 -10.41 1.57
C TYR A 45 18.54 -11.01 1.66
N TYR A 46 17.74 -10.56 2.60
CA TYR A 46 16.37 -11.05 2.79
C TYR A 46 15.36 -10.11 2.16
N SER A 47 14.46 -10.68 1.37
CA SER A 47 13.35 -9.95 0.74
C SER A 47 12.10 -10.81 0.68
N TYR A 48 10.97 -10.19 0.41
CA TYR A 48 9.72 -10.91 0.21
C TYR A 48 8.86 -10.28 -0.88
N THR A 49 8.04 -11.10 -1.54
CA THR A 49 6.93 -10.70 -2.40
C THR A 49 5.62 -10.91 -1.67
N ARG A 50 4.70 -9.97 -1.80
CA ARG A 50 3.29 -10.07 -1.44
C ARG A 50 2.42 -9.52 -2.56
N ARG A 51 1.10 -9.70 -2.47
CA ARG A 51 0.18 -9.06 -3.42
C ARG A 51 0.29 -7.54 -3.35
N ASP A 52 0.16 -6.90 -4.50
CA ASP A 52 -0.10 -5.46 -4.56
C ASP A 52 -1.40 -5.13 -3.85
N TYR A 53 -1.57 -3.90 -3.41
CA TYR A 53 -2.75 -3.50 -2.66
C TYR A 53 -3.14 -2.04 -2.94
N VAL A 54 -4.34 -1.69 -2.53
CA VAL A 54 -4.88 -0.34 -2.68
C VAL A 54 -5.04 0.34 -1.33
N VAL A 55 -4.95 1.68 -1.30
CA VAL A 55 -5.29 2.55 -0.17
C VAL A 55 -6.22 3.65 -0.65
N ILE A 56 -7.34 3.87 0.02
CA ILE A 56 -8.41 4.75 -0.43
C ILE A 56 -8.65 5.89 0.56
N VAL A 57 -8.25 7.11 0.20
CA VAL A 57 -8.65 8.32 0.94
C VAL A 57 -10.09 8.66 0.56
N ALA A 58 -11.05 8.07 1.28
CA ALA A 58 -12.47 8.17 0.99
C ALA A 58 -13.15 9.24 1.84
N SER A 59 -13.96 10.14 1.21
CA SER A 59 -14.76 11.14 1.91
C SER A 59 -16.22 11.07 1.53
N ASP A 60 -17.12 11.23 2.51
CA ASP A 60 -18.56 11.30 2.29
C ASP A 60 -18.99 12.70 1.78
N GLU A 61 -20.28 12.82 1.46
CA GLU A 61 -20.86 14.07 0.96
C GLU A 61 -20.79 15.24 1.98
N ALA A 62 -20.63 14.93 3.27
CA ALA A 62 -20.43 15.92 4.32
C ALA A 62 -18.94 16.30 4.52
N GLY A 63 -18.04 15.76 3.70
CA GLY A 63 -16.60 15.98 3.78
C GLY A 63 -15.92 15.29 4.99
N ARG A 64 -16.56 14.26 5.57
CA ARG A 64 -15.97 13.41 6.60
C ARG A 64 -15.26 12.25 5.95
N PHE A 65 -14.06 11.93 6.42
CA PHE A 65 -13.26 10.85 5.88
C PHE A 65 -13.60 9.52 6.54
N LEU A 66 -13.80 8.50 5.71
CA LEU A 66 -14.06 7.13 6.14
C LEU A 66 -12.71 6.49 6.52
N CYS A 67 -12.62 6.04 7.76
CA CYS A 67 -11.48 5.29 8.26
C CYS A 67 -11.97 3.98 8.84
N VAL A 68 -11.08 2.99 8.92
CA VAL A 68 -11.30 1.71 9.58
C VAL A 68 -10.39 1.61 10.79
N ARG A 69 -10.91 0.98 11.85
CA ARG A 69 -10.11 0.61 13.02
C ARG A 69 -9.98 -0.89 13.06
N GLN A 70 -8.75 -1.38 13.06
CA GLN A 70 -8.46 -2.81 13.07
C GLN A 70 -7.17 -3.11 13.85
N PHE A 71 -7.03 -4.35 14.29
CA PHE A 71 -5.82 -4.83 14.95
C PHE A 71 -4.76 -5.19 13.91
N ARG A 72 -3.56 -4.67 14.06
CA ARG A 72 -2.40 -5.00 13.21
C ARG A 72 -1.42 -5.87 13.99
N GLN A 73 -1.34 -7.14 13.61
CA GLN A 73 -0.56 -8.17 14.29
C GLN A 73 0.94 -7.83 14.35
N GLY A 74 1.47 -7.21 13.29
CA GLY A 74 2.89 -6.86 13.21
C GLY A 74 3.37 -5.91 14.31
N ILE A 75 2.53 -4.95 14.69
CA ILE A 75 2.82 -3.99 15.77
C ILE A 75 2.01 -4.25 17.04
N ARG A 76 1.05 -5.21 17.00
CA ARG A 76 0.16 -5.60 18.10
C ARG A 76 -0.68 -4.46 18.68
N GLU A 77 -1.13 -3.56 17.80
CA GLU A 77 -1.94 -2.40 18.16
C GLU A 77 -3.22 -2.33 17.34
N VAL A 78 -4.25 -1.69 17.90
CA VAL A 78 -5.43 -1.26 17.14
C VAL A 78 -5.13 0.08 16.51
N THR A 79 -5.13 0.12 15.19
CA THR A 79 -4.80 1.31 14.39
C THR A 79 -6.05 1.94 13.78
N THR A 80 -5.94 3.24 13.43
CA THR A 80 -6.88 3.93 12.56
C THR A 80 -6.20 4.13 11.21
N GLU A 81 -6.88 3.71 10.15
CA GLU A 81 -6.35 3.65 8.80
C GLU A 81 -7.41 4.04 7.77
N PHE A 82 -7.03 4.27 6.53
CA PHE A 82 -7.98 4.33 5.42
C PHE A 82 -8.39 2.91 5.00
N PRO A 83 -9.53 2.74 4.32
CA PRO A 83 -9.88 1.47 3.67
C PRO A 83 -8.77 1.03 2.71
N ALA A 84 -8.44 -0.27 2.73
CA ALA A 84 -7.30 -0.80 1.99
C ALA A 84 -7.35 -2.32 1.90
N GLY A 85 -7.02 -2.90 0.76
CA GLY A 85 -6.93 -4.34 0.63
C GLY A 85 -6.16 -4.79 -0.60
N ALA A 86 -6.00 -6.10 -0.76
CA ALA A 86 -5.19 -6.69 -1.80
C ALA A 86 -5.84 -6.59 -3.18
N ILE A 87 -5.03 -6.40 -4.22
CA ILE A 87 -5.47 -6.57 -5.60
C ILE A 87 -5.53 -8.07 -5.89
N GLU A 88 -6.68 -8.54 -6.36
CA GLU A 88 -6.92 -9.94 -6.70
C GLU A 88 -6.99 -10.14 -8.21
N GLY A 89 -6.74 -11.39 -8.66
CA GLY A 89 -6.77 -11.71 -10.09
C GLY A 89 -8.14 -11.48 -10.77
N LYS A 90 -9.22 -11.41 -9.98
CA LYS A 90 -10.58 -11.11 -10.46
C LYS A 90 -10.83 -9.62 -10.73
N ASP A 91 -9.98 -8.71 -10.23
CA ASP A 91 -10.22 -7.27 -10.26
C ASP A 91 -9.95 -6.64 -11.63
N GLY A 92 -9.17 -7.27 -12.52
CA GLY A 92 -8.95 -6.74 -13.87
C GLY A 92 -7.78 -7.34 -14.63
N VAL A 93 -7.62 -6.91 -15.88
CA VAL A 93 -6.62 -7.44 -16.81
C VAL A 93 -5.37 -6.54 -16.97
N SER A 94 -5.49 -5.24 -16.69
CA SER A 94 -4.32 -4.35 -16.59
C SER A 94 -4.10 -3.92 -15.13
N PRO A 95 -2.85 -3.62 -14.72
CA PRO A 95 -2.54 -3.22 -13.35
C PRO A 95 -3.39 -2.04 -12.86
N GLU A 96 -3.56 -1.01 -13.68
CA GLU A 96 -4.31 0.21 -13.33
C GLU A 96 -5.81 -0.07 -13.17
N THR A 97 -6.38 -0.87 -14.07
CA THR A 97 -7.79 -1.27 -14.01
C THR A 97 -8.03 -2.16 -12.80
N ALA A 98 -7.17 -3.16 -12.58
CA ALA A 98 -7.25 -4.05 -11.44
C ALA A 98 -7.16 -3.27 -10.11
N ALA A 99 -6.25 -2.30 -10.02
CA ALA A 99 -6.13 -1.47 -8.83
C ALA A 99 -7.40 -0.63 -8.57
N LEU A 100 -8.00 -0.03 -9.60
CA LEU A 100 -9.22 0.76 -9.42
C LEU A 100 -10.43 -0.12 -9.03
N GLU A 101 -10.59 -1.28 -9.64
CA GLU A 101 -11.68 -2.19 -9.30
C GLU A 101 -11.48 -2.79 -7.90
N ALA A 102 -10.24 -3.13 -7.52
CA ALA A 102 -9.91 -3.51 -6.14
C ALA A 102 -10.28 -2.39 -5.16
N ALA A 103 -9.95 -1.13 -5.47
CA ALA A 103 -10.28 0.01 -4.61
C ALA A 103 -11.80 0.19 -4.44
N ARG A 104 -12.58 -0.02 -5.50
CA ARG A 104 -14.06 0.03 -5.44
C ARG A 104 -14.62 -1.09 -4.57
N ARG A 105 -14.11 -2.30 -4.76
CA ARG A 105 -14.50 -3.49 -4.00
C ARG A 105 -14.20 -3.32 -2.52
N GLU A 106 -12.95 -2.98 -2.17
CA GLU A 106 -12.50 -2.80 -0.78
C GLU A 106 -13.26 -1.68 -0.06
N LEU A 107 -13.49 -0.53 -0.72
CA LEU A 107 -14.30 0.53 -0.14
C LEU A 107 -15.69 0.04 0.24
N ARG A 108 -16.32 -0.74 -0.62
CA ARG A 108 -17.66 -1.28 -0.38
C ARG A 108 -17.64 -2.37 0.70
N GLU A 109 -16.73 -3.34 0.62
CA GLU A 109 -16.64 -4.47 1.55
C GLU A 109 -16.32 -3.99 2.97
N GLU A 110 -15.30 -3.16 3.13
CA GLU A 110 -14.84 -2.68 4.45
C GLU A 110 -15.75 -1.60 5.06
N THR A 111 -16.44 -0.80 4.23
CA THR A 111 -17.16 0.37 4.76
C THR A 111 -18.67 0.36 4.50
N GLY A 112 -19.15 -0.38 3.53
CA GLY A 112 -20.52 -0.31 3.02
C GLY A 112 -20.78 0.96 2.20
N TYR A 113 -19.75 1.67 1.74
CA TYR A 113 -19.85 2.89 0.93
C TYR A 113 -19.37 2.67 -0.50
N VAL A 114 -19.93 3.45 -1.43
CA VAL A 114 -19.50 3.50 -2.83
C VAL A 114 -19.30 4.94 -3.27
N SER A 115 -18.51 5.13 -4.33
CA SER A 115 -18.30 6.43 -4.97
C SER A 115 -18.27 6.27 -6.49
N ASP A 116 -18.72 7.32 -7.19
CA ASP A 116 -18.57 7.47 -8.65
C ASP A 116 -17.42 8.45 -9.00
N ARG A 117 -16.75 9.04 -7.99
CA ARG A 117 -15.69 10.03 -8.16
C ARG A 117 -14.37 9.50 -7.63
N TRP A 118 -13.55 9.03 -8.55
CA TRP A 118 -12.25 8.43 -8.26
C TRP A 118 -11.13 9.24 -8.89
N ARG A 119 -10.03 9.40 -8.17
CA ARG A 119 -8.81 10.00 -8.66
C ARG A 119 -7.61 9.20 -8.17
N PRO A 120 -6.74 8.70 -9.08
CA PRO A 120 -5.48 8.10 -8.69
C PRO A 120 -4.56 9.17 -8.09
N LEU A 121 -3.75 8.79 -7.11
CA LEU A 121 -2.72 9.63 -6.50
C LEU A 121 -1.33 9.20 -6.92
N LEU A 122 -0.97 7.96 -6.60
CA LEU A 122 0.38 7.43 -6.78
C LEU A 122 0.35 5.90 -6.78
N CYS A 123 1.29 5.29 -7.50
CA CYS A 123 1.68 3.89 -7.32
C CYS A 123 3.13 3.88 -6.82
N ILE A 124 3.38 3.20 -5.70
CA ILE A 124 4.69 3.26 -5.03
C ILE A 124 5.01 1.93 -4.33
N PRO A 125 6.28 1.48 -4.30
CA PRO A 125 6.67 0.35 -3.48
C PRO A 125 6.35 0.58 -2.00
N SER A 126 5.79 -0.42 -1.33
CA SER A 126 5.44 -0.34 0.10
C SER A 126 6.66 -0.22 0.99
N ASN A 127 7.70 -0.99 0.68
CA ASN A 127 9.00 -0.97 1.35
C ASN A 127 10.08 -1.42 0.36
N ALA A 128 10.57 -0.48 -0.45
CA ALA A 128 11.52 -0.75 -1.53
C ALA A 128 12.83 -1.41 -1.08
N THR A 129 13.13 -1.45 0.22
CA THR A 129 14.32 -2.10 0.74
C THR A 129 14.20 -3.60 0.75
N ILE A 130 13.01 -4.16 1.06
CA ILE A 130 12.86 -5.59 1.31
C ILE A 130 11.64 -6.22 0.65
N SER A 131 10.78 -5.42 -0.01
CA SER A 131 9.59 -5.94 -0.70
C SER A 131 9.42 -5.30 -2.07
N ASP A 132 8.88 -6.06 -2.99
CA ASP A 132 8.62 -5.67 -4.38
C ASP A 132 7.15 -5.31 -4.64
N ASN A 133 6.25 -5.49 -3.67
CA ASN A 133 4.84 -5.19 -3.83
C ASN A 133 4.56 -3.69 -3.84
N LEU A 134 3.60 -3.31 -4.66
CA LEU A 134 3.19 -1.93 -4.87
C LEU A 134 1.91 -1.58 -4.08
N ALA A 135 1.86 -0.33 -3.61
CA ALA A 135 0.68 0.31 -3.08
C ALA A 135 0.10 1.28 -4.11
N TRP A 136 -1.17 1.11 -4.46
CA TRP A 136 -1.92 1.98 -5.36
C TRP A 136 -2.83 2.89 -4.54
N LEU A 137 -2.57 4.20 -4.61
CA LEU A 137 -3.24 5.19 -3.78
C LEU A 137 -4.32 5.91 -4.57
N PHE A 138 -5.52 6.00 -3.99
CA PHE A 138 -6.68 6.64 -4.59
C PHE A 138 -7.36 7.63 -3.66
N VAL A 139 -8.05 8.60 -4.26
CA VAL A 139 -9.10 9.40 -3.59
C VAL A 139 -10.45 8.95 -4.11
N ALA A 140 -11.41 8.75 -3.19
CA ALA A 140 -12.81 8.56 -3.48
C ALA A 140 -13.62 9.68 -2.81
N GLU A 141 -14.32 10.49 -3.61
CA GLU A 141 -15.09 11.63 -3.12
C GLU A 141 -16.60 11.37 -3.17
N ASN A 142 -17.35 12.06 -2.33
CA ASN A 142 -18.81 11.96 -2.27
C ASN A 142 -19.30 10.52 -2.08
N CYS A 143 -18.61 9.80 -1.21
CA CYS A 143 -19.00 8.43 -0.88
C CYS A 143 -20.37 8.42 -0.21
N ARG A 144 -21.24 7.53 -0.68
CA ARG A 144 -22.60 7.32 -0.16
C ARG A 144 -22.77 5.89 0.35
N PRO A 145 -23.63 5.65 1.34
CA PRO A 145 -23.96 4.29 1.78
C PRO A 145 -24.56 3.46 0.64
N ASP A 146 -24.15 2.20 0.54
CA ASP A 146 -24.65 1.22 -0.45
C ASP A 146 -24.99 -0.14 0.19
N GLY A 147 -25.00 -0.22 1.49
CA GLY A 147 -25.33 -1.44 2.22
C GLY A 147 -24.53 -1.57 3.53
N GLU A 148 -24.52 -2.79 4.04
CA GLU A 148 -23.72 -3.16 5.21
C GLU A 148 -22.31 -3.60 4.77
N GLN A 149 -21.37 -3.59 5.72
CA GLN A 149 -20.03 -4.16 5.53
C GLN A 149 -20.13 -5.65 5.16
N GLN A 150 -19.26 -6.08 4.25
CA GLN A 150 -19.15 -7.48 3.80
C GLN A 150 -17.73 -7.96 4.05
N LEU A 151 -17.40 -8.13 5.34
CA LEU A 151 -16.06 -8.50 5.79
C LEU A 151 -15.79 -9.98 5.55
N ASP A 152 -14.55 -10.30 5.19
CA ASP A 152 -14.06 -11.66 5.14
C ASP A 152 -14.02 -12.29 6.54
N GLU A 153 -13.99 -13.62 6.62
CA GLU A 153 -13.98 -14.36 7.88
C GLU A 153 -12.80 -13.97 8.80
N MET A 154 -11.69 -13.57 8.21
CA MET A 154 -10.47 -13.14 8.92
C MET A 154 -10.45 -11.65 9.25
N GLU A 155 -11.46 -10.89 8.86
CA GLU A 155 -11.52 -9.44 9.03
C GLU A 155 -12.37 -9.04 10.23
N LEU A 156 -11.78 -8.26 11.11
CA LEU A 156 -12.46 -7.64 12.24
C LEU A 156 -12.11 -6.16 12.30
N LEU A 157 -12.94 -5.32 11.71
CA LEU A 157 -12.74 -3.88 11.67
C LEU A 157 -14.02 -3.09 11.94
N ARG A 158 -13.85 -1.80 12.29
CA ARG A 158 -14.95 -0.88 12.59
C ARG A 158 -14.76 0.42 11.83
N VAL A 159 -15.77 0.84 11.09
CA VAL A 159 -15.78 2.13 10.39
C VAL A 159 -15.87 3.28 11.39
N ARG A 160 -15.08 4.32 11.18
CA ARG A 160 -15.11 5.60 11.88
C ARG A 160 -14.99 6.73 10.88
N LYS A 161 -15.67 7.85 11.17
CA LYS A 161 -15.59 9.05 10.35
C LYS A 161 -14.81 10.13 11.09
N HIS A 162 -13.83 10.67 10.41
CA HIS A 162 -12.99 11.75 10.95
C HIS A 162 -13.06 12.99 10.08
N SER A 163 -12.89 14.15 10.69
CA SER A 163 -12.63 15.40 9.98
C SER A 163 -11.18 15.44 9.47
N ALA A 164 -10.90 16.26 8.47
CA ALA A 164 -9.54 16.49 8.00
C ALA A 164 -8.58 16.89 9.13
N ARG A 165 -9.04 17.74 10.06
CA ARG A 165 -8.24 18.19 11.21
C ARG A 165 -7.87 17.05 12.15
N GLU A 166 -8.78 16.11 12.40
CA GLU A 166 -8.50 14.94 13.25
C GLU A 166 -7.46 14.03 12.60
N ILE A 167 -7.53 13.82 11.27
CA ILE A 167 -6.53 13.01 10.56
C ILE A 167 -5.18 13.74 10.53
N ASP A 168 -5.15 15.05 10.24
CA ASP A 168 -3.92 15.86 10.29
C ASP A 168 -3.24 15.71 11.67
N GLU A 169 -4.01 15.76 12.75
CA GLU A 169 -3.48 15.60 14.11
C GLU A 169 -2.96 14.16 14.36
N MET A 170 -3.69 13.14 13.91
CA MET A 170 -3.23 11.74 14.04
C MET A 170 -1.94 11.50 13.25
N VAL A 171 -1.80 12.06 12.04
CA VAL A 171 -0.57 11.96 11.25
C VAL A 171 0.58 12.69 11.96
N ARG A 172 0.34 13.93 12.41
CA ARG A 172 1.36 14.76 13.09
C ARG A 172 1.88 14.14 14.39
N THR A 173 1.02 13.46 15.12
CA THR A 173 1.39 12.81 16.41
C THR A 173 1.88 11.38 16.28
N GLY A 174 1.86 10.81 15.05
CA GLY A 174 2.20 9.40 14.81
C GLY A 174 1.12 8.42 15.27
N ALA A 175 -0.09 8.88 15.56
CA ALA A 175 -1.24 8.01 15.87
C ALA A 175 -1.82 7.32 14.62
N PHE A 176 -1.58 7.88 13.42
CA PHE A 176 -1.90 7.25 12.14
C PHE A 176 -0.72 6.37 11.71
N LYS A 177 -0.74 5.12 12.13
CA LYS A 177 0.45 4.23 12.17
C LYS A 177 0.97 3.74 10.82
N GLN A 178 0.10 3.65 9.80
CA GLN A 178 0.47 3.12 8.49
C GLN A 178 1.12 4.19 7.62
N SER A 179 2.40 4.04 7.31
CA SER A 179 3.19 5.04 6.57
C SER A 179 2.63 5.35 5.18
N VAL A 180 2.22 4.32 4.44
CA VAL A 180 1.65 4.49 3.09
C VAL A 180 0.29 5.20 3.16
N HIS A 181 -0.53 4.95 4.18
CA HIS A 181 -1.80 5.66 4.39
C HIS A 181 -1.58 7.12 4.79
N ALA A 182 -0.56 7.40 5.61
CA ALA A 182 -0.16 8.77 5.93
C ALA A 182 0.34 9.52 4.67
N LEU A 183 1.12 8.84 3.80
CA LEU A 183 1.51 9.38 2.51
C LEU A 183 0.30 9.68 1.63
N ALA A 184 -0.64 8.74 1.49
CA ALA A 184 -1.86 8.94 0.72
C ALA A 184 -2.65 10.16 1.21
N TRP A 185 -2.76 10.35 2.53
CA TRP A 185 -3.37 11.52 3.13
C TRP A 185 -2.67 12.82 2.74
N LEU A 186 -1.35 12.89 2.88
CA LEU A 186 -0.57 14.08 2.56
C LEU A 186 -0.68 14.46 1.07
N LEU A 187 -0.68 13.48 0.17
CA LEU A 187 -0.89 13.69 -1.27
C LEU A 187 -2.30 14.19 -1.57
N ALA A 188 -3.32 13.59 -0.95
CA ALA A 188 -4.71 14.02 -1.12
C ALA A 188 -4.94 15.46 -0.67
N ARG A 189 -4.31 15.85 0.45
CA ARG A 189 -4.43 17.20 1.05
C ARG A 189 -3.72 18.28 0.25
N ASN A 190 -2.56 17.98 -0.32
CA ASN A 190 -1.73 18.97 -1.01
C ASN A 190 -2.10 19.17 -2.48
N GLY A 191 -3.11 18.45 -2.99
CA GLY A 191 -3.61 18.64 -4.35
C GLY A 191 -2.56 18.37 -5.42
N LEU A 192 -1.59 17.48 -5.17
CA LEU A 192 -0.62 17.11 -6.19
C LEU A 192 -1.36 16.55 -7.41
N PRO A 193 -1.04 17.01 -8.63
CA PRO A 193 -1.67 16.48 -9.83
C PRO A 193 -1.39 14.98 -9.94
N ALA A 194 -2.39 14.23 -10.43
CA ALA A 194 -2.15 12.86 -10.84
C ALA A 194 -0.94 12.84 -11.78
N SER A 195 0.01 11.93 -11.52
CA SER A 195 1.10 11.69 -12.46
C SER A 195 0.52 11.33 -13.83
N PRO A 196 1.14 11.81 -14.92
CA PRO A 196 0.66 11.57 -16.27
C PRO A 196 0.64 10.10 -16.64
#